data_29172da74ee87a7ec716edf5b2a26cb5
#
_entry.id   29172da74ee87a7ec716edf5b2a26cb5
#
_cell.length_a   1.000
_cell.length_b   1.000
_cell.length_c   1.000
_cell.angle_alpha   90.00
_cell.angle_beta   90.00
_cell.angle_gamma   90.00
#
_symmetry.space_group_name_H-M   'P 1'
#
loop_
_entity.id
_entity.type
_entity.pdbx_description
1 polymer ?
#
loop_
_entity_poly.entity_id
_entity_poly.type
_entity_poly.pdbx_seq_one_letter_code
_entity_poly.pdbx_strand_id
1 'polypeptide(L)'
;MAPTVTPRCCGSFRVDADLLVAGAEGVVEAPAIVYLIDAEETMLVDTGFGPVDLMAELHPGYACHRESGQRLDAILDDEGYAPRDIDAVVLSHLDWDHCYGLDPFDDADADIYVQRRELAYAVAPYPMHADRYEATSLGREPPWLTVDLTPLRGETELCPGVTAFPTPGHTVGHQSVAVETDAGTAVIAVDAVQTVKNVPDDGDPVPGLPMDDLAWWESATEVVERADRLLPGHEWGILDTEPAGLV
;
A
#
# COMPACT_ATOMS: atom_id res chain seq x y z
N MET A 1 15.96 -18.60 -5.21
CA MET A 1 14.65 -18.86 -5.86
C MET A 1 14.20 -17.55 -6.47
N ALA A 2 13.34 -17.59 -7.50
CA ALA A 2 12.73 -16.33 -7.93
C ALA A 2 11.85 -15.79 -6.80
N PRO A 3 11.73 -14.46 -6.67
CA PRO A 3 10.84 -13.85 -5.70
C PRO A 3 9.39 -14.30 -5.85
N THR A 4 8.66 -14.34 -4.75
CA THR A 4 7.21 -14.58 -4.73
C THR A 4 6.48 -13.44 -4.03
N VAL A 5 5.21 -13.22 -4.38
CA VAL A 5 4.38 -12.18 -3.78
C VAL A 5 3.09 -12.79 -3.27
N THR A 6 2.78 -12.56 -2.00
CA THR A 6 1.58 -13.06 -1.34
C THR A 6 0.73 -11.90 -0.82
N PRO A 7 -0.45 -11.63 -1.41
CA PRO A 7 -1.38 -10.64 -0.88
C PRO A 7 -2.09 -11.17 0.37
N ARG A 8 -2.30 -10.31 1.37
CA ARG A 8 -3.04 -10.62 2.59
C ARG A 8 -3.98 -9.48 2.97
N CYS A 9 -5.20 -9.84 3.34
CA CYS A 9 -6.18 -8.87 3.85
C CYS A 9 -5.88 -8.56 5.31
N CYS A 10 -5.60 -7.30 5.62
CA CYS A 10 -5.39 -6.83 6.99
C CYS A 10 -6.61 -6.09 7.58
N GLY A 11 -7.78 -6.30 7.00
CA GLY A 11 -9.07 -5.73 7.37
C GLY A 11 -9.78 -5.11 6.19
N SER A 12 -10.94 -4.49 6.44
CA SER A 12 -11.74 -3.81 5.41
C SER A 12 -12.30 -2.49 5.96
N PHE A 13 -12.72 -1.63 5.05
CA PHE A 13 -13.40 -0.39 5.38
C PHE A 13 -14.45 -0.04 4.33
N ARG A 14 -15.42 0.79 4.70
CA ARG A 14 -16.45 1.27 3.77
C ARG A 14 -16.02 2.61 3.20
N VAL A 15 -16.16 2.77 1.90
CA VAL A 15 -15.74 3.96 1.17
C VAL A 15 -16.75 4.30 0.08
N ASP A 16 -16.94 5.59 -0.21
CA ASP A 16 -17.69 6.01 -1.39
C ASP A 16 -16.96 5.48 -2.64
N ALA A 17 -17.71 4.77 -3.51
CA ALA A 17 -17.14 4.11 -4.68
C ALA A 17 -16.41 5.09 -5.64
N ASP A 18 -16.85 6.35 -5.66
CA ASP A 18 -16.22 7.44 -6.44
C ASP A 18 -14.77 7.75 -5.98
N LEU A 19 -14.44 7.46 -4.72
CA LEU A 19 -13.07 7.63 -4.21
C LEU A 19 -12.11 6.54 -4.72
N LEU A 20 -12.64 5.38 -5.14
CA LEU A 20 -11.85 4.31 -5.74
C LEU A 20 -11.86 4.39 -7.27
N VAL A 21 -12.99 4.74 -7.87
CA VAL A 21 -13.16 4.84 -9.33
C VAL A 21 -14.08 6.00 -9.64
N ALA A 22 -13.57 7.05 -10.27
CA ALA A 22 -14.32 8.26 -10.56
C ALA A 22 -15.61 7.97 -11.34
N GLY A 23 -16.72 8.52 -10.85
CA GLY A 23 -18.05 8.32 -11.41
C GLY A 23 -18.76 7.04 -10.97
N ALA A 24 -18.15 6.20 -10.14
CA ALA A 24 -18.82 5.07 -9.52
C ALA A 24 -19.78 5.55 -8.42
N GLU A 25 -20.94 4.89 -8.29
CA GLU A 25 -21.98 5.29 -7.35
C GLU A 25 -22.08 4.35 -6.15
N GLY A 26 -22.44 4.90 -5.00
CA GLY A 26 -22.75 4.16 -3.77
C GLY A 26 -21.56 3.99 -2.86
N VAL A 27 -21.75 3.20 -1.81
CA VAL A 27 -20.72 2.87 -0.81
C VAL A 27 -20.37 1.40 -0.98
N VAL A 28 -19.08 1.12 -1.07
CA VAL A 28 -18.53 -0.23 -1.18
C VAL A 28 -17.69 -0.58 0.03
N GLU A 29 -17.48 -1.86 0.25
CA GLU A 29 -16.48 -2.36 1.19
C GLU A 29 -15.21 -2.67 0.41
N ALA A 30 -14.09 -2.10 0.84
CA ALA A 30 -12.78 -2.25 0.26
C ALA A 30 -11.84 -2.98 1.23
N PRO A 31 -11.02 -3.94 0.78
CA PRO A 31 -10.00 -4.56 1.63
C PRO A 31 -8.83 -3.59 1.82
N ALA A 32 -8.23 -3.58 3.00
CA ALA A 32 -6.87 -3.11 3.18
C ALA A 32 -5.93 -4.29 2.94
N ILE A 33 -4.99 -4.16 2.01
CA ILE A 33 -4.13 -5.25 1.57
C ILE A 33 -2.68 -4.93 1.89
N VAL A 34 -1.98 -5.91 2.44
CA VAL A 34 -0.53 -5.91 2.58
C VAL A 34 0.04 -7.02 1.70
N TYR A 35 1.28 -6.85 1.24
CA TYR A 35 1.92 -7.81 0.36
C TYR A 35 3.22 -8.31 0.99
N LEU A 36 3.30 -9.61 1.22
CA LEU A 36 4.53 -10.27 1.63
C LEU A 36 5.32 -10.66 0.39
N ILE A 37 6.59 -10.26 0.33
CA ILE A 37 7.55 -10.62 -0.71
C ILE A 37 8.58 -11.56 -0.07
N ASP A 38 8.69 -12.78 -0.59
CA ASP A 38 9.74 -13.73 -0.24
C ASP A 38 10.77 -13.75 -1.39
N ALA A 39 11.95 -13.19 -1.13
CA ALA A 39 13.04 -13.02 -2.08
C ALA A 39 14.39 -13.36 -1.41
N GLU A 40 15.51 -12.73 -1.82
CA GLU A 40 16.77 -12.79 -1.07
C GLU A 40 16.61 -12.16 0.32
N GLU A 41 15.78 -11.12 0.40
CA GLU A 41 15.29 -10.50 1.63
C GLU A 41 13.78 -10.68 1.72
N THR A 42 13.26 -10.88 2.93
CA THR A 42 11.81 -10.95 3.19
C THR A 42 11.27 -9.55 3.42
N MET A 43 10.34 -9.13 2.59
CA MET A 43 9.82 -7.76 2.64
C MET A 43 8.30 -7.72 2.81
N LEU A 44 7.82 -6.66 3.43
CA LEU A 44 6.40 -6.35 3.52
C LEU A 44 6.12 -5.03 2.79
N VAL A 45 5.11 -5.00 1.92
CA VAL A 45 4.62 -3.75 1.32
C VAL A 45 3.35 -3.35 2.04
N ASP A 46 3.38 -2.17 2.65
CA ASP A 46 2.38 -1.58 3.53
C ASP A 46 2.09 -2.38 4.82
N THR A 47 1.39 -1.75 5.75
CA THR A 47 1.11 -2.30 7.09
C THR A 47 -0.35 -2.18 7.51
N GLY A 48 -1.19 -1.62 6.63
CA GLY A 48 -2.62 -1.45 6.84
C GLY A 48 -2.99 -0.32 7.81
N PHE A 49 -4.26 -0.31 8.22
CA PHE A 49 -4.79 0.69 9.13
C PHE A 49 -4.61 0.31 10.61
N GLY A 50 -4.80 1.29 11.49
CA GLY A 50 -4.64 1.18 12.93
C GLY A 50 -5.68 0.31 13.66
N PRO A 51 -5.68 0.30 15.00
CA PRO A 51 -6.71 -0.38 15.78
C PRO A 51 -8.12 0.12 15.42
N VAL A 52 -9.09 -0.79 15.27
CA VAL A 52 -10.45 -0.47 14.82
C VAL A 52 -11.12 0.62 15.68
N ASP A 53 -10.92 0.55 17.01
CA ASP A 53 -11.49 1.55 17.93
C ASP A 53 -10.87 2.94 17.68
N LEU A 54 -9.58 3.01 17.42
CA LEU A 54 -8.90 4.25 17.07
C LEU A 54 -9.38 4.78 15.71
N MET A 55 -9.52 3.91 14.71
CA MET A 55 -10.06 4.30 13.40
C MET A 55 -11.50 4.80 13.50
N ALA A 56 -12.32 4.24 14.39
CA ALA A 56 -13.68 4.72 14.63
C ALA A 56 -13.71 6.14 15.21
N GLU A 57 -12.67 6.56 15.95
CA GLU A 57 -12.53 7.92 16.45
C GLU A 57 -11.98 8.88 15.40
N LEU A 58 -10.94 8.47 14.67
CA LEU A 58 -10.23 9.32 13.73
C LEU A 58 -10.93 9.39 12.36
N HIS A 59 -11.47 8.27 11.89
CA HIS A 59 -12.07 8.07 10.58
C HIS A 59 -13.47 7.43 10.64
N PRO A 60 -14.43 8.00 11.39
CA PRO A 60 -15.74 7.36 11.65
C PRO A 60 -16.54 7.09 10.35
N GLY A 61 -16.25 7.82 9.28
CA GLY A 61 -16.93 7.65 7.99
C GLY A 61 -16.59 6.34 7.27
N TYR A 62 -15.45 5.74 7.58
CA TYR A 62 -14.96 4.55 6.89
C TYR A 62 -15.41 3.23 7.51
N ALA A 63 -15.94 3.24 8.74
CA ALA A 63 -16.45 2.04 9.43
C ALA A 63 -15.50 0.83 9.30
N CYS A 64 -14.24 1.03 9.67
CA CYS A 64 -13.21 0.00 9.59
C CYS A 64 -13.59 -1.25 10.36
N HIS A 65 -13.29 -2.41 9.78
CA HIS A 65 -13.51 -3.74 10.35
C HIS A 65 -12.26 -4.61 10.19
N ARG A 66 -11.97 -5.42 11.22
CA ARG A 66 -10.84 -6.36 11.21
C ARG A 66 -11.17 -7.58 12.06
N GLU A 67 -11.04 -8.76 11.48
CA GLU A 67 -11.07 -10.02 12.21
C GLU A 67 -9.74 -10.28 12.92
N SER A 68 -9.74 -11.16 13.92
CA SER A 68 -8.52 -11.44 14.72
C SER A 68 -7.36 -11.98 13.88
N GLY A 69 -7.63 -12.78 12.85
CA GLY A 69 -6.63 -13.31 11.92
C GLY A 69 -6.12 -12.29 10.89
N GLN A 70 -6.74 -11.11 10.82
CA GLN A 70 -6.35 -10.02 9.89
C GLN A 70 -5.44 -8.97 10.55
N ARG A 71 -5.04 -9.17 11.80
CA ARG A 71 -4.01 -8.33 12.42
C ARG A 71 -2.66 -8.65 11.78
N LEU A 72 -1.81 -7.66 11.59
CA LEU A 72 -0.51 -7.84 10.93
C LEU A 72 0.35 -8.90 11.60
N ASP A 73 0.39 -8.90 12.94
CA ASP A 73 1.11 -9.92 13.71
C ASP A 73 0.56 -11.34 13.49
N ALA A 74 -0.76 -11.49 13.36
CA ALA A 74 -1.40 -12.77 13.08
C ALA A 74 -1.19 -13.21 11.61
N ILE A 75 -1.17 -12.27 10.68
CA ILE A 75 -0.86 -12.53 9.27
C ILE A 75 0.58 -13.06 9.14
N LEU A 76 1.53 -12.39 9.77
CA LEU A 76 2.93 -12.81 9.73
C LEU A 76 3.12 -14.19 10.38
N ASP A 77 2.49 -14.44 11.54
CA ASP A 77 2.54 -15.76 12.23
C ASP A 77 1.97 -16.89 11.35
N ASP A 78 0.86 -16.64 10.64
CA ASP A 78 0.24 -17.61 9.72
C ASP A 78 1.16 -17.93 8.52
N GLU A 79 1.93 -16.95 8.05
CA GLU A 79 2.95 -17.10 7.01
C GLU A 79 4.28 -17.68 7.55
N GLY A 80 4.40 -17.89 8.85
CA GLY A 80 5.57 -18.46 9.49
C GLY A 80 6.66 -17.45 9.83
N TYR A 81 6.35 -16.16 9.83
CA TYR A 81 7.28 -15.06 10.17
C TYR A 81 6.90 -14.39 11.49
N ALA A 82 7.89 -13.87 12.17
CA ALA A 82 7.72 -12.85 13.19
C ALA A 82 8.17 -11.48 12.63
N PRO A 83 7.78 -10.35 13.21
CA PRO A 83 8.21 -9.02 12.72
C PRO A 83 9.74 -8.88 12.58
N ARG A 84 10.52 -9.52 13.47
CA ARG A 84 11.99 -9.52 13.40
C ARG A 84 12.58 -10.34 12.24
N ASP A 85 11.76 -11.15 11.55
CA ASP A 85 12.17 -11.98 10.43
C ASP A 85 11.91 -11.24 9.09
N ILE A 86 11.34 -10.02 9.16
CA ILE A 86 11.13 -9.12 8.03
C ILE A 86 12.36 -8.22 7.91
N ASP A 87 13.05 -8.29 6.79
CA ASP A 87 14.25 -7.51 6.51
C ASP A 87 13.92 -6.06 6.12
N ALA A 88 12.78 -5.86 5.44
CA ALA A 88 12.33 -4.52 5.06
C ALA A 88 10.80 -4.36 5.02
N VAL A 89 10.35 -3.15 5.33
CA VAL A 89 8.98 -2.69 5.08
C VAL A 89 9.02 -1.58 4.02
N VAL A 90 8.26 -1.73 2.95
CA VAL A 90 8.14 -0.72 1.90
C VAL A 90 6.80 -0.02 2.05
N LEU A 91 6.79 1.22 2.50
CA LEU A 91 5.58 2.02 2.53
C LEU A 91 5.32 2.60 1.15
N SER A 92 4.21 2.20 0.53
CA SER A 92 3.81 2.74 -0.77
C SER A 92 3.57 4.25 -0.69
N HIS A 93 2.90 4.67 0.37
CA HIS A 93 2.65 6.05 0.77
C HIS A 93 2.27 6.12 2.26
N LEU A 94 1.93 7.31 2.74
CA LEU A 94 1.71 7.53 4.17
C LEU A 94 0.26 7.86 4.55
N ASP A 95 -0.71 7.40 3.75
CA ASP A 95 -2.13 7.45 4.12
C ASP A 95 -2.41 6.49 5.29
N TRP A 96 -3.39 6.84 6.12
CA TRP A 96 -3.72 6.15 7.37
C TRP A 96 -4.03 4.66 7.22
N ASP A 97 -4.50 4.22 6.07
CA ASP A 97 -4.87 2.83 5.79
C ASP A 97 -3.72 1.96 5.25
N HIS A 98 -2.52 2.54 5.09
CA HIS A 98 -1.33 1.86 4.59
C HIS A 98 -0.17 1.80 5.59
N CYS A 99 -0.06 2.74 6.53
CA CYS A 99 1.13 2.91 7.35
C CYS A 99 0.93 2.78 8.87
N TYR A 100 -0.23 2.33 9.34
CA TYR A 100 -0.53 2.33 10.77
C TYR A 100 -0.01 1.10 11.53
N GLY A 101 0.34 0.02 10.87
CA GLY A 101 0.82 -1.22 11.51
C GLY A 101 2.32 -1.26 11.73
N LEU A 102 2.97 -0.13 12.01
CA LEU A 102 4.43 -0.02 12.16
C LEU A 102 4.96 -0.41 13.54
N ASP A 103 4.13 -0.38 14.59
CA ASP A 103 4.53 -0.67 15.97
C ASP A 103 5.38 -1.96 16.13
N PRO A 104 5.10 -3.09 15.45
CA PRO A 104 5.89 -4.30 15.57
C PRO A 104 7.34 -4.17 15.06
N PHE A 105 7.64 -3.12 14.27
CA PHE A 105 8.94 -2.88 13.65
C PHE A 105 9.77 -1.82 14.37
N ASP A 106 9.26 -1.19 15.42
CA ASP A 106 9.97 -0.15 16.20
C ASP A 106 11.29 -0.68 16.83
N ASP A 107 11.30 -1.95 17.28
CA ASP A 107 12.47 -2.63 17.82
C ASP A 107 13.09 -3.67 16.84
N ALA A 108 12.63 -3.73 15.59
CA ALA A 108 13.14 -4.64 14.57
C ALA A 108 14.30 -4.00 13.80
N ASP A 109 15.27 -4.81 13.36
CA ASP A 109 16.35 -4.34 12.48
C ASP A 109 15.88 -4.17 11.01
N ALA A 110 14.57 -4.02 10.77
CA ALA A 110 13.99 -3.86 9.44
C ALA A 110 14.23 -2.46 8.88
N ASP A 111 14.66 -2.37 7.63
CA ASP A 111 14.68 -1.11 6.90
C ASP A 111 13.25 -0.69 6.54
N ILE A 112 12.83 0.55 6.83
CA ILE A 112 11.50 1.05 6.50
C ILE A 112 11.60 2.08 5.38
N TYR A 113 11.34 1.64 4.16
CA TYR A 113 11.50 2.45 2.95
C TYR A 113 10.25 3.28 2.65
N VAL A 114 10.48 4.55 2.32
CA VAL A 114 9.45 5.48 1.82
C VAL A 114 10.08 6.44 0.82
N GLN A 115 9.36 6.91 -0.19
CA GLN A 115 9.91 7.97 -1.04
C GLN A 115 10.09 9.28 -0.25
N ARG A 116 11.26 9.89 -0.39
CA ARG A 116 11.56 11.15 0.27
C ARG A 116 10.54 12.25 -0.03
N ARG A 117 9.96 12.23 -1.23
CA ARG A 117 8.95 13.22 -1.65
C ARG A 117 7.67 13.05 -0.84
N GLU A 118 7.27 11.81 -0.55
CA GLU A 118 6.12 11.47 0.29
C GLU A 118 6.33 11.98 1.72
N LEU A 119 7.42 11.55 2.33
CA LEU A 119 7.78 11.97 3.69
C LEU A 119 7.86 13.50 3.82
N ALA A 120 8.50 14.17 2.86
CA ALA A 120 8.63 15.63 2.88
C ALA A 120 7.27 16.35 2.82
N TYR A 121 6.29 15.79 2.10
CA TYR A 121 4.94 16.33 2.04
C TYR A 121 4.13 16.00 3.31
N ALA A 122 4.21 14.75 3.79
CA ALA A 122 3.47 14.26 4.95
C ALA A 122 3.79 15.02 6.25
N VAL A 123 5.03 15.54 6.40
CA VAL A 123 5.43 16.35 7.57
C VAL A 123 4.59 17.63 7.71
N ALA A 124 4.17 18.25 6.61
CA ALA A 124 3.38 19.48 6.62
C ALA A 124 2.44 19.53 5.41
N PRO A 125 1.45 18.63 5.34
CA PRO A 125 0.53 18.58 4.21
C PRO A 125 -0.38 19.80 4.17
N TYR A 126 -0.95 20.08 2.99
CA TYR A 126 -2.03 21.08 2.91
C TYR A 126 -3.23 20.66 3.78
N PRO A 127 -3.99 21.63 4.34
CA PRO A 127 -5.08 21.33 5.27
C PRO A 127 -6.12 20.33 4.75
N MET A 128 -6.37 20.31 3.43
CA MET A 128 -7.31 19.40 2.79
C MET A 128 -6.81 17.93 2.73
N HIS A 129 -5.51 17.72 2.92
CA HIS A 129 -4.90 16.39 2.92
C HIS A 129 -4.44 15.96 4.33
N ALA A 130 -4.59 16.84 5.34
CA ALA A 130 -4.07 16.60 6.68
C ALA A 130 -4.65 15.34 7.34
N ASP A 131 -5.90 15.03 7.05
CA ASP A 131 -6.61 13.85 7.58
C ASP A 131 -6.00 12.53 7.06
N ARG A 132 -5.56 12.50 5.82
CA ARG A 132 -4.93 11.31 5.20
C ARG A 132 -3.65 10.89 5.93
N TYR A 133 -2.84 11.88 6.34
CA TYR A 133 -1.52 11.70 6.94
C TYR A 133 -1.50 11.69 8.47
N GLU A 134 -2.67 11.67 9.13
CA GLU A 134 -2.73 11.83 10.57
C GLU A 134 -1.94 13.06 11.06
N ALA A 135 -2.04 14.17 10.33
CA ALA A 135 -1.14 15.30 10.50
C ALA A 135 -1.15 15.90 11.90
N THR A 136 0.03 16.28 12.40
CA THR A 136 0.19 16.96 13.70
C THR A 136 -0.58 18.28 13.79
N SER A 137 -0.88 18.91 12.64
CA SER A 137 -1.75 20.11 12.58
C SER A 137 -3.20 19.85 13.03
N LEU A 138 -3.65 18.58 13.02
CA LEU A 138 -4.94 18.15 13.57
C LEU A 138 -4.84 17.72 15.04
N GLY A 139 -3.66 17.81 15.66
CA GLY A 139 -3.39 17.31 17.00
C GLY A 139 -3.27 15.79 17.08
N ARG A 140 -3.02 15.14 15.94
CA ARG A 140 -2.80 13.69 15.83
C ARG A 140 -1.31 13.36 15.85
N GLU A 141 -0.99 12.12 16.09
CA GLU A 141 0.39 11.58 16.06
C GLU A 141 0.52 10.60 14.91
N PRO A 142 1.18 10.99 13.79
CA PRO A 142 1.35 10.12 12.66
C PRO A 142 2.12 8.84 13.04
N PRO A 143 1.65 7.64 12.65
CA PRO A 143 2.28 6.37 13.06
C PRO A 143 3.71 6.21 12.56
N TRP A 144 4.04 6.81 11.42
CA TRP A 144 5.39 6.77 10.84
C TRP A 144 6.42 7.68 11.56
N LEU A 145 6.03 8.45 12.56
CA LEU A 145 6.96 9.23 13.40
C LEU A 145 7.61 8.39 14.51
N THR A 146 7.11 7.17 14.77
CA THR A 146 7.61 6.30 15.85
C THR A 146 8.77 5.41 15.41
N VAL A 147 9.05 5.32 14.10
CA VAL A 147 10.06 4.45 13.51
C VAL A 147 11.11 5.23 12.73
N ASP A 148 12.29 4.62 12.55
CA ASP A 148 13.35 5.19 11.71
C ASP A 148 13.07 4.87 10.24
N LEU A 149 12.75 5.90 9.44
CA LEU A 149 12.48 5.77 8.03
C LEU A 149 13.75 5.91 7.19
N THR A 150 13.89 5.08 6.15
CA THR A 150 14.94 5.16 5.12
C THR A 150 14.37 5.78 3.83
N PRO A 151 14.56 7.10 3.61
CA PRO A 151 13.94 7.81 2.47
C PRO A 151 14.62 7.51 1.14
N LEU A 152 13.90 6.87 0.22
CA LEU A 152 14.34 6.61 -1.15
C LEU A 152 14.25 7.87 -2.04
N ARG A 153 14.99 7.84 -3.15
CA ARG A 153 15.01 8.91 -4.16
C ARG A 153 14.90 8.33 -5.56
N GLY A 154 13.67 8.23 -6.05
CA GLY A 154 13.42 7.64 -7.36
C GLY A 154 13.41 6.12 -7.33
N GLU A 155 13.59 5.53 -8.50
CA GLU A 155 13.63 4.08 -8.65
C GLU A 155 14.86 3.49 -7.95
N THR A 156 14.64 2.42 -7.18
CA THR A 156 15.68 1.79 -6.36
C THR A 156 15.47 0.29 -6.32
N GLU A 157 16.46 -0.48 -6.72
CA GLU A 157 16.50 -1.92 -6.48
C GLU A 157 16.77 -2.13 -4.98
N LEU A 158 15.84 -2.80 -4.30
CA LEU A 158 15.92 -3.07 -2.85
C LEU A 158 16.73 -4.34 -2.59
N CYS A 159 16.43 -5.41 -3.33
CA CYS A 159 17.23 -6.61 -3.43
C CYS A 159 17.10 -7.18 -4.85
N PRO A 160 17.88 -8.20 -5.26
CA PRO A 160 17.81 -8.76 -6.60
C PRO A 160 16.41 -9.18 -7.00
N GLY A 161 15.87 -8.54 -8.04
CA GLY A 161 14.54 -8.78 -8.58
C GLY A 161 13.40 -8.08 -7.86
N VAL A 162 13.67 -7.20 -6.90
CA VAL A 162 12.65 -6.37 -6.21
C VAL A 162 13.03 -4.89 -6.32
N THR A 163 12.21 -4.11 -7.01
CA THR A 163 12.47 -2.70 -7.30
C THR A 163 11.30 -1.81 -6.88
N ALA A 164 11.56 -0.86 -5.98
CA ALA A 164 10.63 0.23 -5.69
C ALA A 164 10.78 1.35 -6.73
N PHE A 165 9.67 1.86 -7.26
CA PHE A 165 9.70 2.95 -8.24
C PHE A 165 8.58 3.97 -7.97
N PRO A 166 8.83 5.28 -8.20
CA PRO A 166 7.84 6.32 -7.96
C PRO A 166 6.63 6.19 -8.88
N THR A 167 5.44 6.24 -8.30
CA THR A 167 4.16 6.29 -9.01
C THR A 167 3.29 7.40 -8.40
N PRO A 168 3.74 8.68 -8.49
CA PRO A 168 3.03 9.80 -7.89
C PRO A 168 1.67 10.04 -8.54
N GLY A 169 0.78 10.71 -7.82
CA GLY A 169 -0.54 11.11 -8.30
C GLY A 169 -1.61 10.83 -7.27
N HIS A 170 -1.79 9.59 -6.81
CA HIS A 170 -2.64 9.29 -5.67
C HIS A 170 -2.19 10.09 -4.45
N THR A 171 -0.93 9.98 -4.08
CA THR A 171 -0.24 10.95 -3.22
C THR A 171 0.95 11.58 -3.95
N VAL A 172 1.55 12.60 -3.32
CA VAL A 172 2.64 13.38 -3.92
C VAL A 172 3.89 12.54 -4.19
N GLY A 173 4.15 11.53 -3.37
CA GLY A 173 5.34 10.69 -3.45
C GLY A 173 5.04 9.20 -3.37
N HIS A 174 3.85 8.77 -3.77
CA HIS A 174 3.49 7.35 -3.88
C HIS A 174 4.54 6.57 -4.67
N GLN A 175 4.77 5.32 -4.27
CA GLN A 175 5.62 4.37 -4.97
C GLN A 175 4.94 3.00 -5.10
N SER A 176 5.27 2.29 -6.17
CA SER A 176 4.90 0.91 -6.42
C SER A 176 6.13 0.01 -6.34
N VAL A 177 5.94 -1.31 -6.27
CA VAL A 177 7.03 -2.28 -6.23
C VAL A 177 6.88 -3.27 -7.37
N ALA A 178 7.92 -3.40 -8.20
CA ALA A 178 8.03 -4.42 -9.23
C ALA A 178 8.82 -5.62 -8.67
N VAL A 179 8.29 -6.81 -8.87
CA VAL A 179 8.87 -8.08 -8.40
C VAL A 179 9.01 -9.04 -9.58
N GLU A 180 10.24 -9.41 -9.89
CA GLU A 180 10.58 -10.34 -10.96
C GLU A 180 10.34 -11.78 -10.51
N THR A 181 9.20 -12.34 -10.88
CA THR A 181 8.81 -13.72 -10.53
C THR A 181 9.10 -14.71 -11.67
N ASP A 182 9.01 -16.02 -11.40
CA ASP A 182 9.09 -17.03 -12.45
C ASP A 182 7.98 -16.92 -13.52
N ALA A 183 6.88 -16.23 -13.19
CA ALA A 183 5.72 -16.03 -14.07
C ALA A 183 5.72 -14.66 -14.79
N GLY A 184 6.78 -13.87 -14.65
CA GLY A 184 6.90 -12.51 -15.16
C GLY A 184 6.90 -11.46 -14.05
N THR A 185 6.84 -10.20 -14.42
CA THR A 185 6.88 -9.07 -13.49
C THR A 185 5.54 -8.86 -12.80
N ALA A 186 5.48 -9.12 -11.50
CA ALA A 186 4.35 -8.72 -10.67
C ALA A 186 4.55 -7.27 -10.19
N VAL A 187 3.60 -6.38 -10.46
CA VAL A 187 3.66 -5.00 -9.98
C VAL A 187 2.64 -4.80 -8.86
N ILE A 188 3.14 -4.60 -7.65
CA ILE A 188 2.36 -4.17 -6.49
C ILE A 188 2.10 -2.68 -6.67
N ALA A 189 0.97 -2.37 -7.28
CA ALA A 189 0.59 -1.01 -7.67
C ALA A 189 0.06 -0.20 -6.49
N VAL A 190 -0.52 -0.87 -5.52
CA VAL A 190 -1.23 -0.28 -4.39
C VAL A 190 -2.22 0.78 -4.91
N ASP A 191 -2.12 2.03 -4.50
CA ASP A 191 -3.08 3.08 -4.83
C ASP A 191 -2.75 3.88 -6.10
N ALA A 192 -1.66 3.55 -6.79
CA ALA A 192 -1.51 3.94 -8.19
C ALA A 192 -2.60 3.27 -9.06
N VAL A 193 -3.05 2.06 -8.66
CA VAL A 193 -4.21 1.35 -9.19
C VAL A 193 -4.96 0.73 -8.02
N GLN A 194 -6.01 1.39 -7.54
CA GLN A 194 -6.74 0.96 -6.33
C GLN A 194 -7.55 -0.31 -6.58
N THR A 195 -8.15 -0.46 -7.76
CA THR A 195 -8.91 -1.63 -8.19
C THR A 195 -8.66 -1.92 -9.66
N VAL A 196 -8.95 -3.12 -10.13
CA VAL A 196 -8.84 -3.47 -11.56
C VAL A 196 -9.72 -2.60 -12.47
N LYS A 197 -10.74 -1.94 -11.92
CA LYS A 197 -11.61 -1.02 -12.66
C LYS A 197 -10.93 0.31 -13.02
N ASN A 198 -9.83 0.65 -12.36
CA ASN A 198 -9.06 1.85 -12.71
C ASN A 198 -8.32 1.69 -14.04
N VAL A 199 -8.06 0.46 -14.46
CA VAL A 199 -7.31 0.13 -15.69
C VAL A 199 -8.08 -0.94 -16.48
N PRO A 200 -9.23 -0.59 -17.06
CA PRO A 200 -10.06 -1.53 -17.80
C PRO A 200 -9.34 -2.05 -19.06
N ASP A 201 -9.61 -3.30 -19.44
CA ASP A 201 -9.03 -3.92 -20.65
C ASP A 201 -9.33 -3.10 -21.92
N ASP A 202 -10.52 -2.51 -21.99
CA ASP A 202 -10.97 -1.66 -23.08
C ASP A 202 -11.29 -0.26 -22.53
N GLY A 203 -10.49 0.74 -22.88
CA GLY A 203 -10.71 2.13 -22.49
C GLY A 203 -9.50 2.79 -21.83
N ASP A 204 -9.69 4.05 -21.51
CA ASP A 204 -8.66 4.83 -20.82
C ASP A 204 -8.69 4.53 -19.30
N PRO A 205 -7.56 4.64 -18.61
CA PRO A 205 -7.52 4.55 -17.15
C PRO A 205 -8.45 5.56 -16.47
N VAL A 206 -9.09 5.14 -15.38
CA VAL A 206 -10.04 5.94 -14.61
C VAL A 206 -9.52 6.10 -13.18
N PRO A 207 -9.15 7.30 -12.72
CA PRO A 207 -8.65 7.49 -11.37
C PRO A 207 -9.73 7.26 -10.30
N GLY A 208 -9.29 7.08 -9.06
CA GLY A 208 -10.12 7.34 -7.91
C GLY A 208 -10.10 8.84 -7.57
N LEU A 209 -9.60 9.19 -6.39
CA LEU A 209 -9.41 10.59 -5.95
C LEU A 209 -7.91 10.89 -5.77
N PRO A 210 -7.15 11.13 -6.86
CA PRO A 210 -5.74 11.47 -6.76
C PRO A 210 -5.54 12.93 -6.32
N MET A 211 -4.35 13.24 -5.79
CA MET A 211 -3.92 14.62 -5.52
C MET A 211 -3.48 15.34 -6.80
N ASP A 212 -3.08 14.60 -7.84
CA ASP A 212 -2.64 15.09 -9.14
C ASP A 212 -3.05 14.10 -10.23
N ASP A 213 -4.07 14.48 -11.02
CA ASP A 213 -4.64 13.64 -12.07
C ASP A 213 -3.64 13.30 -13.18
N LEU A 214 -2.79 14.28 -13.56
CA LEU A 214 -1.82 14.07 -14.65
C LEU A 214 -0.71 13.12 -14.22
N ALA A 215 -0.15 13.33 -13.03
CA ALA A 215 0.86 12.45 -12.47
C ALA A 215 0.29 11.03 -12.26
N TRP A 216 -0.97 10.93 -11.80
CA TRP A 216 -1.63 9.64 -11.64
C TRP A 216 -1.77 8.90 -12.98
N TRP A 217 -2.21 9.60 -14.03
CA TRP A 217 -2.35 9.02 -15.37
C TRP A 217 -1.03 8.43 -15.88
N GLU A 218 0.06 9.19 -15.76
CA GLU A 218 1.39 8.75 -16.15
C GLU A 218 1.82 7.52 -15.34
N SER A 219 1.61 7.54 -14.03
CA SER A 219 1.93 6.45 -13.11
C SER A 219 1.11 5.19 -13.38
N ALA A 220 -0.21 5.29 -13.54
CA ALA A 220 -1.07 4.15 -13.85
C ALA A 220 -0.70 3.52 -15.20
N THR A 221 -0.36 4.34 -16.20
CA THR A 221 0.12 3.85 -17.50
C THR A 221 1.45 3.09 -17.35
N GLU A 222 2.42 3.64 -16.63
CA GLU A 222 3.71 3.00 -16.38
C GLU A 222 3.56 1.67 -15.62
N VAL A 223 2.68 1.64 -14.62
CA VAL A 223 2.37 0.42 -13.85
C VAL A 223 1.83 -0.69 -14.77
N VAL A 224 0.86 -0.36 -15.63
CA VAL A 224 0.28 -1.32 -16.57
C VAL A 224 1.31 -1.81 -17.60
N GLU A 225 2.15 -0.90 -18.10
CA GLU A 225 3.21 -1.26 -19.08
C GLU A 225 4.29 -2.17 -18.48
N ARG A 226 4.58 -2.05 -17.19
CA ARG A 226 5.57 -2.90 -16.49
C ARG A 226 5.01 -4.25 -16.06
N ALA A 227 3.69 -4.36 -15.84
CA ALA A 227 3.09 -5.51 -15.19
C ALA A 227 2.72 -6.62 -16.18
N ASP A 228 3.27 -7.82 -15.98
CA ASP A 228 2.65 -9.05 -16.47
C ASP A 228 1.50 -9.47 -15.54
N ARG A 229 1.61 -9.12 -14.26
CA ARG A 229 0.57 -9.27 -13.25
C ARG A 229 0.43 -8.01 -12.42
N LEU A 230 -0.79 -7.45 -12.38
CA LEU A 230 -1.13 -6.26 -11.61
C LEU A 230 -1.69 -6.64 -10.23
N LEU A 231 -1.21 -5.96 -9.18
CA LEU A 231 -1.62 -6.14 -7.79
C LEU A 231 -2.11 -4.80 -7.19
N PRO A 232 -3.43 -4.54 -7.26
CA PRO A 232 -4.06 -3.29 -6.78
C PRO A 232 -4.16 -3.19 -5.27
N GLY A 233 -4.34 -1.95 -4.72
CA GLY A 233 -4.41 -1.70 -3.28
C GLY A 233 -5.69 -2.21 -2.58
N HIS A 234 -6.85 -2.18 -3.27
CA HIS A 234 -8.17 -2.40 -2.67
C HIS A 234 -9.05 -3.35 -3.47
N GLU A 235 -8.47 -4.41 -4.05
CA GLU A 235 -9.15 -5.37 -4.91
C GLU A 235 -9.37 -6.72 -4.22
N TRP A 236 -10.63 -7.09 -3.96
CA TRP A 236 -10.97 -8.38 -3.36
C TRP A 236 -10.53 -9.59 -4.20
N GLY A 237 -10.61 -9.46 -5.52
CA GLY A 237 -10.34 -10.56 -6.44
C GLY A 237 -8.92 -11.12 -6.37
N ILE A 238 -7.95 -10.35 -5.88
CA ILE A 238 -6.57 -10.83 -5.75
C ILE A 238 -6.32 -11.66 -4.48
N LEU A 239 -7.21 -11.59 -3.50
CA LEU A 239 -7.13 -12.35 -2.24
C LEU A 239 -7.61 -13.80 -2.42
N ASP A 240 -8.41 -14.06 -3.44
CA ASP A 240 -8.91 -15.39 -3.77
C ASP A 240 -7.95 -16.21 -4.66
N THR A 241 -6.84 -15.58 -5.06
CA THR A 241 -5.81 -16.22 -5.90
C THR A 241 -4.75 -16.85 -5.01
N GLU A 242 -4.34 -18.08 -5.38
CA GLU A 242 -3.18 -18.74 -4.80
C GLU A 242 -1.93 -17.83 -4.89
N PRO A 243 -0.96 -17.95 -3.96
CA PRO A 243 0.25 -17.13 -3.98
C PRO A 243 0.86 -17.02 -5.37
N ALA A 244 1.30 -15.83 -5.76
CA ALA A 244 1.87 -15.60 -7.09
C ALA A 244 3.25 -16.24 -7.24
N GLY A 245 3.27 -17.32 -7.72
CA GLY A 245 4.21 -18.31 -8.19
C GLY A 245 3.36 -19.33 -8.89
N LEU A 246 2.06 -19.10 -8.91
CA LEU A 246 1.08 -20.03 -9.43
C LEU A 246 0.23 -19.36 -10.51
N VAL A 247 0.63 -19.72 -11.74
CA VAL A 247 0.02 -19.55 -13.06
C VAL A 247 0.34 -18.26 -13.76
#